data_236a4d2a4404bdab163d65492484d058
#
_entry.id   236a4d2a4404bdab163d65492484d058
#
_cell.length_a   1.000
_cell.length_b   1.000
_cell.length_c   1.000
_cell.angle_alpha   90.00
_cell.angle_beta   90.00
_cell.angle_gamma   90.00
#
_symmetry.space_group_name_H-M   'P 1'
#
loop_
_entity.id
_entity.type
_entity.pdbx_description
1 polymer ?
#
loop_
_entity_poly.entity_id
_entity_poly.type
_entity_poly.pdbx_seq_one_letter_code
_entity_poly.pdbx_strand_id
1 'polypeptide(L)'
;MSANGTGDGASAALRQSAARRKFWGWGLEGEGLAAGEIGQLGAVFTERLGIDSVRAQEPPRVEELDLHAPRLVPPASLELVFSTDPYDRAAHTYGRSFRDLVRAFRRDYAHAPDLVAFPRGEDELVSVLDWCCDTGVAAIPFGGGSSVVGGVEPDVGDGYRGVVSVDLRHLAGVLEVDGTSRAARIAAGTLGPALEAQLKPHGLTLRHFPQSFEWSTLGGWIATRSGGHYATLHTHIDEFVESVRVVTPRG
;
A
#
# COMPACT_ATOMS: atom_id res chain seq x y z
N MET A 1 12.35 37.81 -4.43
CA MET A 1 12.48 36.37 -4.67
C MET A 1 11.19 35.71 -4.20
N SER A 2 10.44 35.23 -5.15
CA SER A 2 9.01 34.89 -5.03
C SER A 2 8.84 33.53 -4.35
N ALA A 3 8.07 33.47 -3.25
CA ALA A 3 7.69 32.25 -2.56
C ALA A 3 6.48 31.62 -3.30
N ASN A 4 6.74 30.72 -4.24
CA ASN A 4 5.73 29.88 -4.87
C ASN A 4 6.11 28.42 -4.67
N GLY A 5 5.71 27.84 -3.54
CA GLY A 5 5.98 26.42 -3.22
C GLY A 5 4.99 25.74 -2.30
N THR A 6 3.87 26.39 -1.94
CA THR A 6 2.98 25.87 -0.87
C THR A 6 1.66 25.27 -1.33
N GLY A 7 1.36 25.24 -2.63
CA GLY A 7 0.11 24.70 -3.17
C GLY A 7 0.19 23.23 -3.67
N ASP A 8 1.37 22.76 -4.01
CA ASP A 8 1.51 21.50 -4.76
C ASP A 8 1.36 20.21 -3.92
N GLY A 9 1.84 20.22 -2.68
CA GLY A 9 1.83 19.00 -1.86
C GLY A 9 0.43 18.55 -1.41
N ALA A 10 -0.42 19.49 -1.00
CA ALA A 10 -1.80 19.20 -0.58
C ALA A 10 -2.66 18.78 -1.79
N SER A 11 -2.45 19.41 -2.95
CA SER A 11 -3.12 19.05 -4.20
C SER A 11 -2.69 17.69 -4.73
N ALA A 12 -1.41 17.30 -4.54
CA ALA A 12 -0.90 15.98 -4.89
C ALA A 12 -1.45 14.89 -3.96
N ALA A 13 -1.50 15.12 -2.65
CA ALA A 13 -2.07 14.19 -1.68
C ALA A 13 -3.57 13.94 -1.91
N LEU A 14 -4.34 14.99 -2.24
CA LEU A 14 -5.77 14.86 -2.60
C LEU A 14 -5.95 14.13 -3.92
N ARG A 15 -5.10 14.34 -4.91
CA ARG A 15 -5.15 13.60 -6.18
C ARG A 15 -4.81 12.12 -5.99
N GLN A 16 -3.84 11.77 -5.14
CA GLN A 16 -3.49 10.37 -4.83
C GLN A 16 -4.60 9.62 -4.09
N SER A 17 -5.42 10.30 -3.27
CA SER A 17 -6.53 9.67 -2.58
C SER A 17 -7.71 9.34 -3.51
N ALA A 18 -7.86 10.06 -4.64
CA ALA A 18 -8.95 9.91 -5.58
C ALA A 18 -8.57 9.10 -6.84
N ALA A 19 -7.29 9.04 -7.20
CA ALA A 19 -6.83 8.36 -8.39
C ALA A 19 -6.49 6.89 -8.10
N ARG A 20 -6.89 6.02 -9.03
CA ARG A 20 -6.65 4.58 -8.93
C ARG A 20 -5.16 4.28 -9.10
N ARG A 21 -4.56 3.50 -8.20
CA ARG A 21 -3.16 3.08 -8.29
C ARG A 21 -3.02 1.94 -9.29
N LYS A 22 -1.88 1.82 -9.94
CA LYS A 22 -1.58 0.62 -10.75
C LYS A 22 -1.59 -0.63 -9.87
N PHE A 23 -2.32 -1.65 -10.26
CA PHE A 23 -2.30 -2.93 -9.54
C PHE A 23 -1.00 -3.70 -9.77
N TRP A 24 -0.31 -3.44 -10.89
CA TRP A 24 0.87 -4.17 -11.35
C TRP A 24 2.21 -3.48 -11.04
N GLY A 25 2.22 -2.29 -10.46
CA GLY A 25 3.46 -1.54 -10.24
C GLY A 25 3.30 -0.26 -9.45
N TRP A 26 4.29 0.59 -9.52
CA TRP A 26 4.31 1.92 -8.92
C TRP A 26 3.54 2.94 -9.75
N GLY A 27 2.97 3.95 -9.10
CA GLY A 27 2.30 5.06 -9.74
C GLY A 27 0.78 4.90 -9.85
N LEU A 28 0.16 5.86 -10.53
CA LEU A 28 -1.29 5.92 -10.75
C LEU A 28 -1.65 5.35 -12.12
N GLU A 29 -2.88 4.83 -12.27
CA GLU A 29 -3.39 4.43 -13.59
C GLU A 29 -3.39 5.64 -14.53
N GLY A 30 -3.05 5.39 -15.79
CA GLY A 30 -2.93 6.46 -16.79
C GLY A 30 -1.60 7.23 -16.77
N GLU A 31 -0.79 7.09 -15.73
CA GLU A 31 0.58 7.64 -15.71
C GLU A 31 1.55 6.66 -16.37
N GLY A 32 2.48 7.17 -17.17
CA GLY A 32 3.49 6.34 -17.81
C GLY A 32 4.38 7.17 -18.74
N LEU A 33 5.39 6.52 -19.27
CA LEU A 33 6.23 7.12 -20.30
C LEU A 33 5.52 7.13 -21.64
N ALA A 34 5.71 8.18 -22.42
CA ALA A 34 5.23 8.22 -23.80
C ALA A 34 5.96 7.16 -24.65
N ALA A 35 5.34 6.69 -25.73
CA ALA A 35 5.92 5.67 -26.61
C ALA A 35 7.31 6.06 -27.14
N GLY A 36 7.54 7.34 -27.43
CA GLY A 36 8.84 7.87 -27.84
C GLY A 36 9.92 7.78 -26.76
N GLU A 37 9.55 8.03 -25.50
CA GLU A 37 10.46 7.92 -24.35
C GLU A 37 10.83 6.46 -24.07
N ILE A 38 9.86 5.56 -24.20
CA ILE A 38 10.08 4.11 -24.08
C ILE A 38 11.06 3.63 -25.14
N GLY A 39 10.91 4.09 -26.39
CA GLY A 39 11.82 3.76 -27.49
C GLY A 39 13.25 4.27 -27.25
N GLN A 40 13.39 5.51 -26.76
CA GLN A 40 14.70 6.09 -26.42
C GLN A 40 15.38 5.31 -25.28
N LEU A 41 14.65 4.98 -24.21
CA LEU A 41 15.16 4.16 -23.12
C LEU A 41 15.57 2.77 -23.60
N GLY A 42 14.76 2.16 -24.46
CA GLY A 42 15.09 0.87 -25.08
C GLY A 42 16.42 0.91 -25.83
N ALA A 43 16.68 1.95 -26.63
CA ALA A 43 17.94 2.13 -27.35
C ALA A 43 19.13 2.29 -26.37
N VAL A 44 18.96 3.12 -25.31
CA VAL A 44 20.00 3.31 -24.28
C VAL A 44 20.34 2.00 -23.57
N PHE A 45 19.34 1.21 -23.23
CA PHE A 45 19.57 -0.08 -22.55
C PHE A 45 20.23 -1.09 -23.50
N THR A 46 19.83 -1.15 -24.76
CA THR A 46 20.46 -2.00 -25.79
C THR A 46 21.96 -1.68 -25.89
N GLU A 47 22.30 -0.39 -26.01
CA GLU A 47 23.69 0.06 -26.10
C GLU A 47 24.49 -0.25 -24.81
N ARG A 48 23.94 0.13 -23.63
CA ARG A 48 24.66 0.00 -22.35
C ARG A 48 24.83 -1.43 -21.86
N LEU A 49 23.88 -2.29 -22.16
CA LEU A 49 23.88 -3.68 -21.72
C LEU A 49 24.51 -4.63 -22.78
N GLY A 50 24.78 -4.14 -23.98
CA GLY A 50 25.35 -4.94 -25.06
C GLY A 50 24.42 -6.10 -25.50
N ILE A 51 23.11 -5.87 -25.46
CA ILE A 51 22.08 -6.85 -25.86
C ILE A 51 21.50 -6.48 -27.22
N ASP A 52 21.06 -7.49 -27.99
CA ASP A 52 20.63 -7.27 -29.39
C ASP A 52 19.38 -6.37 -29.50
N SER A 53 18.44 -6.49 -28.58
CA SER A 53 17.27 -5.62 -28.52
C SER A 53 16.57 -5.62 -27.16
N VAL A 54 15.97 -4.49 -26.80
CA VAL A 54 15.05 -4.37 -25.68
C VAL A 54 13.64 -4.19 -26.23
N ARG A 55 12.73 -5.07 -25.85
CA ARG A 55 11.30 -4.94 -26.18
C ARG A 55 10.53 -4.50 -24.94
N ALA A 56 9.85 -3.37 -25.05
CA ALA A 56 8.87 -2.99 -24.04
C ALA A 56 7.69 -3.98 -24.07
N GLN A 57 7.22 -4.36 -22.89
CA GLN A 57 6.00 -5.14 -22.73
C GLN A 57 4.86 -4.22 -22.35
N GLU A 58 3.67 -4.49 -22.88
CA GLU A 58 2.47 -3.78 -22.47
C GLU A 58 2.10 -4.15 -21.02
N PRO A 59 1.73 -3.15 -20.21
CA PRO A 59 1.23 -3.39 -18.87
C PRO A 59 0.04 -4.35 -18.89
N PRO A 60 -0.09 -5.23 -17.87
CA PRO A 60 -1.25 -6.12 -17.78
C PRO A 60 -2.53 -5.33 -17.55
N ARG A 61 -3.64 -5.81 -18.15
CA ARG A 61 -4.99 -5.33 -17.86
C ARG A 61 -5.68 -6.36 -16.97
N VAL A 62 -6.58 -5.89 -16.11
CA VAL A 62 -7.24 -6.76 -15.12
C VAL A 62 -8.06 -7.87 -15.81
N GLU A 63 -8.63 -7.57 -16.98
CA GLU A 63 -9.42 -8.52 -17.79
C GLU A 63 -8.57 -9.65 -18.41
N GLU A 64 -7.24 -9.49 -18.41
CA GLU A 64 -6.29 -10.49 -18.92
C GLU A 64 -5.83 -11.48 -17.84
N LEU A 65 -6.23 -11.24 -16.58
CA LEU A 65 -5.77 -12.04 -15.44
C LEU A 65 -6.67 -13.25 -15.24
N ASP A 66 -6.05 -14.41 -15.08
CA ASP A 66 -6.73 -15.64 -14.66
C ASP A 66 -6.72 -15.73 -13.13
N LEU A 67 -7.64 -14.99 -12.49
CA LEU A 67 -7.83 -15.03 -11.05
C LEU A 67 -8.74 -16.21 -10.68
N HIS A 68 -8.31 -17.03 -9.72
CA HIS A 68 -9.20 -18.08 -9.20
C HIS A 68 -10.50 -17.47 -8.63
N ALA A 69 -11.59 -18.22 -8.70
CA ALA A 69 -12.85 -17.79 -8.09
C ALA A 69 -12.68 -17.61 -6.55
N PRO A 70 -13.29 -16.59 -5.93
CA PRO A 70 -13.28 -16.45 -4.48
C PRO A 70 -13.86 -17.71 -3.81
N ARG A 71 -13.14 -18.27 -2.85
CA ARG A 71 -13.54 -19.47 -2.06
C ARG A 71 -14.38 -19.12 -0.85
N LEU A 72 -14.44 -17.83 -0.50
CA LEU A 72 -15.04 -17.31 0.71
C LEU A 72 -16.31 -16.51 0.39
N VAL A 73 -17.30 -16.64 1.27
CA VAL A 73 -18.52 -15.83 1.25
C VAL A 73 -18.57 -15.07 2.58
N PRO A 74 -18.51 -13.73 2.56
CA PRO A 74 -18.60 -12.94 3.78
C PRO A 74 -20.03 -13.03 4.39
N PRO A 75 -20.17 -12.84 5.71
CA PRO A 75 -21.50 -12.74 6.32
C PRO A 75 -22.22 -11.46 5.83
N ALA A 76 -23.55 -11.52 5.73
CA ALA A 76 -24.36 -10.40 5.25
C ALA A 76 -24.13 -9.09 6.04
N SER A 77 -23.81 -9.19 7.33
CA SER A 77 -23.49 -8.02 8.18
C SER A 77 -22.21 -7.30 7.79
N LEU A 78 -21.32 -7.95 7.06
CA LEU A 78 -20.03 -7.40 6.60
C LEU A 78 -19.93 -7.27 5.07
N GLU A 79 -21.00 -7.52 4.33
CA GLU A 79 -21.00 -7.54 2.87
C GLU A 79 -20.43 -6.23 2.28
N LEU A 80 -20.75 -5.09 2.86
CA LEU A 80 -20.29 -3.78 2.42
C LEU A 80 -18.83 -3.47 2.77
N VAL A 81 -18.21 -4.27 3.64
CA VAL A 81 -16.80 -4.12 4.02
C VAL A 81 -15.90 -4.86 3.05
N PHE A 82 -16.39 -5.92 2.40
CA PHE A 82 -15.62 -6.77 1.51
C PHE A 82 -15.80 -6.43 0.03
N SER A 83 -14.74 -6.64 -0.73
CA SER A 83 -14.75 -6.58 -2.20
C SER A 83 -14.30 -7.92 -2.78
N THR A 84 -14.98 -8.36 -3.85
CA THR A 84 -14.57 -9.45 -4.74
C THR A 84 -14.13 -8.93 -6.10
N ASP A 85 -14.06 -7.61 -6.28
CA ASP A 85 -13.68 -6.99 -7.54
C ASP A 85 -12.30 -7.49 -8.01
N PRO A 86 -12.17 -7.93 -9.26
CA PRO A 86 -10.91 -8.46 -9.78
C PRO A 86 -9.74 -7.50 -9.66
N TYR A 87 -9.97 -6.19 -9.81
CA TYR A 87 -8.93 -5.20 -9.66
C TYR A 87 -8.46 -5.09 -8.20
N ASP A 88 -9.38 -5.06 -7.24
CA ASP A 88 -9.02 -5.00 -5.83
C ASP A 88 -8.21 -6.23 -5.44
N ARG A 89 -8.63 -7.42 -5.87
CA ARG A 89 -7.91 -8.66 -5.62
C ARG A 89 -6.51 -8.65 -6.25
N ALA A 90 -6.40 -8.22 -7.51
CA ALA A 90 -5.11 -8.09 -8.19
C ALA A 90 -4.19 -7.07 -7.50
N ALA A 91 -4.73 -5.92 -7.08
CA ALA A 91 -3.97 -4.87 -6.40
C ALA A 91 -3.42 -5.29 -5.03
N HIS A 92 -4.02 -6.31 -4.41
CA HIS A 92 -3.65 -6.84 -3.11
C HIS A 92 -2.94 -8.21 -3.19
N THR A 93 -2.53 -8.65 -4.39
CA THR A 93 -1.80 -9.92 -4.56
C THR A 93 -0.33 -9.80 -4.19
N TYR A 94 0.31 -8.71 -4.59
CA TYR A 94 1.76 -8.55 -4.43
C TYR A 94 2.13 -7.22 -3.79
N GLY A 95 3.38 -7.15 -3.29
CA GLY A 95 4.05 -5.91 -2.99
C GLY A 95 4.57 -5.20 -4.25
N ARG A 96 5.74 -4.56 -4.15
CA ARG A 96 6.32 -3.76 -5.23
C ARG A 96 7.81 -4.04 -5.44
N SER A 97 8.26 -5.28 -5.15
CA SER A 97 9.60 -5.72 -5.50
C SER A 97 9.76 -5.85 -7.03
N PHE A 98 10.99 -5.90 -7.50
CA PHE A 98 11.24 -6.19 -8.91
C PHE A 98 10.68 -7.56 -9.34
N ARG A 99 10.76 -8.54 -8.44
CA ARG A 99 10.14 -9.86 -8.64
C ARG A 99 8.62 -9.75 -8.84
N ASP A 100 7.95 -8.93 -8.05
CA ASP A 100 6.50 -8.74 -8.11
C ASP A 100 6.10 -8.06 -9.43
N LEU A 101 6.89 -7.08 -9.90
CA LEU A 101 6.67 -6.48 -11.22
C LEU A 101 6.82 -7.50 -12.35
N VAL A 102 7.85 -8.34 -12.30
CA VAL A 102 8.06 -9.40 -13.31
C VAL A 102 6.88 -10.38 -13.34
N ARG A 103 6.38 -10.79 -12.18
CA ARG A 103 5.20 -11.69 -12.07
C ARG A 103 3.96 -11.00 -12.64
N ALA A 104 3.74 -9.73 -12.29
CA ALA A 104 2.62 -8.95 -12.83
C ALA A 104 2.65 -8.87 -14.36
N PHE A 105 3.80 -8.55 -14.96
CA PHE A 105 3.94 -8.52 -16.42
C PHE A 105 3.80 -9.90 -17.08
N ARG A 106 4.01 -10.98 -16.33
CA ARG A 106 3.72 -12.36 -16.77
C ARG A 106 2.26 -12.79 -16.55
N ARG A 107 1.41 -11.89 -16.00
CA ARG A 107 0.02 -12.17 -15.60
C ARG A 107 -0.09 -13.30 -14.57
N ASP A 108 0.96 -13.51 -13.80
CA ASP A 108 0.98 -14.47 -12.71
C ASP A 108 0.38 -13.83 -11.45
N TYR A 109 -0.85 -14.19 -11.13
CA TYR A 109 -1.61 -13.75 -9.96
C TYR A 109 -2.20 -14.95 -9.19
N ALA A 110 -1.45 -16.05 -9.16
CA ALA A 110 -1.90 -17.32 -8.56
C ALA A 110 -2.32 -17.16 -7.07
N HIS A 111 -1.69 -16.23 -6.35
CA HIS A 111 -1.95 -16.00 -4.93
C HIS A 111 -2.89 -14.80 -4.68
N ALA A 112 -3.76 -14.43 -5.62
CA ALA A 112 -4.72 -13.36 -5.37
C ALA A 112 -5.58 -13.67 -4.12
N PRO A 113 -5.84 -12.71 -3.22
CA PRO A 113 -6.68 -12.96 -2.06
C PRO A 113 -8.11 -13.31 -2.49
N ASP A 114 -8.82 -14.10 -1.71
CA ASP A 114 -10.23 -14.41 -1.97
C ASP A 114 -11.09 -13.17 -1.90
N LEU A 115 -10.86 -12.36 -0.88
CA LEU A 115 -11.57 -11.13 -0.60
C LEU A 115 -10.59 -10.02 -0.20
N VAL A 116 -10.99 -8.78 -0.43
CA VAL A 116 -10.32 -7.60 0.14
C VAL A 116 -11.28 -6.91 1.09
N ALA A 117 -10.88 -6.71 2.34
CA ALA A 117 -11.67 -5.96 3.32
C ALA A 117 -11.20 -4.50 3.39
N PHE A 118 -12.15 -3.58 3.44
CA PHE A 118 -11.92 -2.13 3.57
C PHE A 118 -12.64 -1.60 4.83
N PRO A 119 -12.20 -1.95 6.05
CA PRO A 119 -12.85 -1.48 7.27
C PRO A 119 -12.74 0.05 7.40
N ARG A 120 -13.85 0.68 7.79
CA ARG A 120 -13.95 2.14 7.95
C ARG A 120 -13.73 2.61 9.38
N GLY A 121 -13.69 1.68 10.32
CA GLY A 121 -13.49 1.92 11.74
C GLY A 121 -12.92 0.70 12.44
N GLU A 122 -12.58 0.88 13.72
CA GLU A 122 -12.05 -0.20 14.55
C GLU A 122 -13.06 -1.33 14.73
N ASP A 123 -14.34 -1.01 14.92
CA ASP A 123 -15.39 -2.00 15.11
C ASP A 123 -15.56 -2.93 13.89
N GLU A 124 -15.49 -2.35 12.68
CA GLU A 124 -15.52 -3.15 11.45
C GLU A 124 -14.24 -3.99 11.32
N LEU A 125 -13.07 -3.45 11.68
CA LEU A 125 -11.81 -4.19 11.68
C LEU A 125 -11.87 -5.38 12.65
N VAL A 126 -12.36 -5.18 13.87
CA VAL A 126 -12.54 -6.23 14.86
C VAL A 126 -13.48 -7.31 14.30
N SER A 127 -14.63 -6.90 13.75
CA SER A 127 -15.60 -7.83 13.17
C SER A 127 -15.03 -8.66 12.02
N VAL A 128 -14.17 -8.07 11.18
CA VAL A 128 -13.45 -8.79 10.11
C VAL A 128 -12.48 -9.80 10.70
N LEU A 129 -11.70 -9.43 11.71
CA LEU A 129 -10.72 -10.32 12.34
C LEU A 129 -11.41 -11.48 13.10
N ASP A 130 -12.51 -11.20 13.80
CA ASP A 130 -13.31 -12.22 14.50
C ASP A 130 -13.86 -13.23 13.49
N TRP A 131 -14.45 -12.74 12.39
CA TRP A 131 -14.94 -13.63 11.34
C TRP A 131 -13.83 -14.49 10.72
N CYS A 132 -12.65 -13.90 10.44
CA CYS A 132 -11.50 -14.64 9.93
C CYS A 132 -11.05 -15.73 10.92
N CYS A 133 -11.00 -15.39 12.21
CA CYS A 133 -10.63 -16.32 13.28
C CYS A 133 -11.61 -17.48 13.39
N ASP A 134 -12.91 -17.18 13.47
CA ASP A 134 -13.98 -18.17 13.63
C ASP A 134 -14.10 -19.12 12.45
N THR A 135 -13.74 -18.65 11.25
CA THR A 135 -13.86 -19.42 10.02
C THR A 135 -12.56 -20.06 9.54
N GLY A 136 -11.44 -19.84 10.22
CA GLY A 136 -10.12 -20.37 9.83
C GLY A 136 -9.60 -19.74 8.53
N VAL A 137 -9.83 -18.44 8.34
CA VAL A 137 -9.38 -17.62 7.21
C VAL A 137 -8.15 -16.83 7.62
N ALA A 138 -7.15 -16.76 6.73
CA ALA A 138 -5.99 -15.92 6.96
C ALA A 138 -6.31 -14.45 6.68
N ALA A 139 -5.92 -13.55 7.58
CA ALA A 139 -6.03 -12.10 7.40
C ALA A 139 -4.64 -11.50 7.20
N ILE A 140 -4.43 -10.85 6.06
CA ILE A 140 -3.17 -10.19 5.71
C ILE A 140 -3.34 -8.68 5.82
N PRO A 141 -2.71 -8.00 6.78
CA PRO A 141 -2.76 -6.54 6.88
C PRO A 141 -2.14 -5.88 5.65
N PHE A 142 -2.82 -4.88 5.11
CA PHE A 142 -2.39 -4.15 3.93
C PHE A 142 -2.46 -2.64 4.18
N GLY A 143 -1.34 -1.94 4.02
CA GLY A 143 -1.27 -0.49 4.09
C GLY A 143 -1.18 0.11 2.69
N GLY A 144 0.02 0.56 2.30
CA GLY A 144 0.28 1.07 0.95
C GLY A 144 0.64 0.01 -0.10
N GLY A 145 0.78 -1.25 0.29
CA GLY A 145 1.21 -2.32 -0.62
C GLY A 145 2.66 -2.20 -1.12
N SER A 146 3.46 -1.37 -0.48
CA SER A 146 4.83 -1.06 -0.90
C SER A 146 5.90 -2.06 -0.45
N SER A 147 5.51 -3.19 0.13
CA SER A 147 6.43 -4.25 0.54
C SER A 147 7.30 -4.71 -0.62
N VAL A 148 8.60 -4.90 -0.38
CA VAL A 148 9.56 -5.47 -1.35
C VAL A 148 10.10 -6.83 -0.91
N VAL A 149 9.54 -7.38 0.19
CA VAL A 149 9.96 -8.65 0.80
C VAL A 149 8.81 -9.67 0.89
N GLY A 150 7.73 -9.45 0.15
CA GLY A 150 6.57 -10.35 0.13
C GLY A 150 5.66 -10.27 1.35
N GLY A 151 5.81 -9.26 2.23
CA GLY A 151 5.06 -9.15 3.49
C GLY A 151 3.55 -8.94 3.35
N VAL A 152 3.05 -8.71 2.15
CA VAL A 152 1.61 -8.54 1.85
C VAL A 152 1.09 -9.62 0.89
N GLU A 153 1.94 -10.56 0.48
CA GLU A 153 1.54 -11.63 -0.46
C GLU A 153 0.65 -12.65 0.26
N PRO A 154 -0.54 -12.99 -0.30
CA PRO A 154 -1.46 -13.94 0.30
C PRO A 154 -1.07 -15.42 0.11
N ASP A 155 0.21 -15.74 0.16
CA ASP A 155 0.73 -17.11 0.11
C ASP A 155 0.86 -17.68 1.53
N VAL A 156 -0.22 -18.26 2.03
CA VAL A 156 -0.35 -18.71 3.45
C VAL A 156 -0.32 -20.23 3.62
N GLY A 157 -0.15 -20.99 2.53
CA GLY A 157 -0.19 -22.45 2.54
C GLY A 157 -1.60 -23.03 2.79
N ASP A 158 -1.68 -24.36 2.93
CA ASP A 158 -2.94 -25.12 2.92
C ASP A 158 -3.67 -25.14 4.29
N GLY A 159 -3.13 -24.45 5.30
CA GLY A 159 -3.69 -24.43 6.66
C GLY A 159 -4.96 -23.58 6.84
N TYR A 160 -5.30 -22.77 5.84
CA TYR A 160 -6.41 -21.84 5.88
C TYR A 160 -7.45 -22.13 4.80
N ARG A 161 -8.71 -21.81 5.07
CA ARG A 161 -9.83 -21.99 4.13
C ARG A 161 -9.80 -20.97 2.99
N GLY A 162 -9.06 -19.89 3.14
CA GLY A 162 -8.90 -18.82 2.18
C GLY A 162 -8.16 -17.65 2.80
N VAL A 163 -8.04 -16.56 2.05
CA VAL A 163 -7.26 -15.40 2.45
C VAL A 163 -8.04 -14.11 2.24
N VAL A 164 -7.98 -13.23 3.22
CA VAL A 164 -8.48 -11.86 3.16
C VAL A 164 -7.31 -10.89 3.26
N SER A 165 -7.19 -9.97 2.32
CA SER A 165 -6.32 -8.80 2.46
C SER A 165 -7.12 -7.70 3.16
N VAL A 166 -6.61 -7.16 4.26
CA VAL A 166 -7.29 -6.14 5.09
C VAL A 166 -6.64 -4.78 4.85
N ASP A 167 -7.23 -3.99 3.98
CA ASP A 167 -6.72 -2.67 3.59
C ASP A 167 -7.17 -1.58 4.58
N LEU A 168 -6.20 -0.95 5.21
CA LEU A 168 -6.41 0.06 6.24
C LEU A 168 -6.54 1.49 5.71
N ARG A 169 -6.77 1.68 4.41
CA ARG A 169 -6.84 3.02 3.76
C ARG A 169 -7.86 3.97 4.38
N HIS A 170 -8.95 3.45 4.95
CA HIS A 170 -9.97 4.27 5.60
C HIS A 170 -9.66 4.57 7.07
N LEU A 171 -8.73 3.86 7.68
CA LEU A 171 -8.22 4.14 9.01
C LEU A 171 -7.04 5.11 8.92
N ALA A 172 -7.28 6.33 8.43
CA ALA A 172 -6.26 7.31 8.10
C ALA A 172 -6.55 8.68 8.71
N GLY A 173 -5.49 9.45 8.95
CA GLY A 173 -5.53 10.83 9.45
C GLY A 173 -4.76 11.04 10.73
N VAL A 174 -4.41 12.29 10.99
CA VAL A 174 -3.90 12.77 12.28
C VAL A 174 -5.11 13.02 13.18
N LEU A 175 -5.24 12.25 14.24
CA LEU A 175 -6.42 12.25 15.12
C LEU A 175 -6.30 13.29 16.25
N GLU A 176 -5.07 13.53 16.71
CA GLU A 176 -4.77 14.44 17.82
C GLU A 176 -3.33 14.93 17.70
N VAL A 177 -3.09 16.19 18.09
CA VAL A 177 -1.75 16.79 18.15
C VAL A 177 -1.57 17.44 19.49
N ASP A 178 -0.57 17.01 20.24
CA ASP A 178 -0.10 17.69 21.45
C ASP A 178 1.13 18.54 21.12
N GLY A 179 0.93 19.85 21.04
CA GLY A 179 2.00 20.80 20.74
C GLY A 179 3.03 20.95 21.87
N THR A 180 2.68 20.58 23.11
CA THR A 180 3.58 20.68 24.26
C THR A 180 4.61 19.57 24.28
N SER A 181 4.14 18.32 24.14
CA SER A 181 5.03 17.14 24.05
C SER A 181 5.52 16.87 22.63
N ARG A 182 5.04 17.61 21.63
CA ARG A 182 5.31 17.41 20.21
C ARG A 182 4.99 15.99 19.76
N ALA A 183 3.91 15.46 20.28
CA ALA A 183 3.39 14.13 19.92
C ALA A 183 2.09 14.24 19.13
N ALA A 184 1.80 13.22 18.34
CA ALA A 184 0.55 13.13 17.61
C ALA A 184 0.03 11.71 17.60
N ARG A 185 -1.29 11.55 17.72
CA ARG A 185 -1.98 10.28 17.53
C ARG A 185 -2.43 10.21 16.08
N ILE A 186 -1.94 9.21 15.37
CA ILE A 186 -2.12 9.10 13.92
C ILE A 186 -2.63 7.69 13.60
N ALA A 187 -3.62 7.61 12.73
CA ALA A 187 -4.18 6.33 12.28
C ALA A 187 -3.22 5.59 11.34
N ALA A 188 -3.19 4.27 11.44
CA ALA A 188 -2.20 3.39 10.81
C ALA A 188 -2.18 3.44 9.27
N GLY A 189 -3.35 3.67 8.64
CA GLY A 189 -3.50 3.77 7.18
C GLY A 189 -3.09 5.12 6.58
N THR A 190 -2.55 6.04 7.39
CA THR A 190 -2.15 7.37 6.92
C THR A 190 -0.91 7.29 6.04
N LEU A 191 -1.02 7.77 4.79
CA LEU A 191 0.10 7.88 3.86
C LEU A 191 1.05 9.01 4.24
N GLY A 192 2.33 8.87 3.92
CA GLY A 192 3.36 9.86 4.21
C GLY A 192 3.02 11.30 3.82
N PRO A 193 2.65 11.60 2.58
CA PRO A 193 2.28 12.96 2.17
C PRO A 193 1.10 13.54 2.94
N ALA A 194 0.07 12.73 3.22
CA ALA A 194 -1.09 13.15 3.98
C ALA A 194 -0.75 13.41 5.44
N LEU A 195 0.14 12.61 6.03
CA LEU A 195 0.66 12.78 7.37
C LEU A 195 1.38 14.12 7.52
N GLU A 196 2.36 14.38 6.67
CA GLU A 196 3.13 15.64 6.71
C GLU A 196 2.26 16.86 6.43
N ALA A 197 1.31 16.76 5.48
CA ALA A 197 0.37 17.84 5.19
C ALA A 197 -0.52 18.20 6.38
N GLN A 198 -0.91 17.22 7.21
CA GLN A 198 -1.74 17.43 8.39
C GLN A 198 -0.93 17.91 9.60
N LEU A 199 0.35 17.57 9.72
CA LEU A 199 1.22 18.08 10.80
C LEU A 199 1.72 19.51 10.53
N LYS A 200 1.89 19.88 9.27
CA LYS A 200 2.45 21.19 8.86
C LYS A 200 1.73 22.41 9.46
N PRO A 201 0.38 22.48 9.53
CA PRO A 201 -0.32 23.61 10.16
C PRO A 201 0.00 23.80 11.65
N HIS A 202 0.46 22.73 12.31
CA HIS A 202 0.88 22.75 13.72
C HIS A 202 2.37 23.09 13.89
N GLY A 203 3.09 23.40 12.80
CA GLY A 203 4.53 23.66 12.82
C GLY A 203 5.37 22.40 13.10
N LEU A 204 4.80 21.22 12.88
CA LEU A 204 5.41 19.92 13.15
C LEU A 204 5.68 19.14 11.87
N THR A 205 6.59 18.19 11.95
CA THR A 205 6.92 17.18 10.94
C THR A 205 7.37 15.92 11.63
N LEU A 206 6.99 14.76 11.12
CA LEU A 206 7.54 13.48 11.57
C LEU A 206 8.98 13.29 11.07
N ARG A 207 9.31 13.89 9.91
CA ARG A 207 10.64 13.81 9.28
C ARG A 207 11.12 12.37 9.00
N HIS A 208 10.19 11.46 8.81
CA HIS A 208 10.49 10.09 8.41
C HIS A 208 10.11 9.89 6.94
N PHE A 209 11.11 9.78 6.07
CA PHE A 209 10.95 9.72 4.60
C PHE A 209 11.57 8.43 4.06
N PRO A 210 10.88 7.28 4.14
CA PRO A 210 11.34 6.06 3.49
C PRO A 210 11.25 6.22 1.97
N GLN A 211 11.95 5.37 1.22
CA GLN A 211 11.96 5.43 -0.25
C GLN A 211 10.54 5.35 -0.86
N SER A 212 9.66 4.62 -0.22
CA SER A 212 8.25 4.46 -0.61
C SER A 212 7.32 5.50 0.03
N PHE A 213 7.82 6.65 0.51
CA PHE A 213 7.08 7.65 1.30
C PHE A 213 5.70 7.99 0.74
N GLU A 214 5.59 8.19 -0.57
CA GLU A 214 4.32 8.54 -1.23
C GLU A 214 3.30 7.40 -1.26
N TRP A 215 3.77 6.16 -1.13
CA TRP A 215 2.98 4.95 -1.37
C TRP A 215 2.82 4.08 -0.13
N SER A 216 3.44 4.43 0.98
CA SER A 216 3.45 3.64 2.20
C SER A 216 2.78 4.38 3.36
N THR A 217 2.31 3.61 4.34
CA THR A 217 1.54 4.11 5.48
C THR A 217 2.35 4.04 6.76
N LEU A 218 1.99 4.89 7.74
CA LEU A 218 2.62 4.90 9.06
C LEU A 218 2.58 3.52 9.73
N GLY A 219 1.42 2.84 9.68
CA GLY A 219 1.31 1.49 10.25
C GLY A 219 2.24 0.48 9.58
N GLY A 220 2.40 0.57 8.25
CA GLY A 220 3.35 -0.24 7.52
C GLY A 220 4.79 0.06 7.90
N TRP A 221 5.14 1.33 8.13
CA TRP A 221 6.49 1.71 8.59
C TRP A 221 6.79 1.11 9.95
N ILE A 222 5.86 1.20 10.90
CA ILE A 222 6.01 0.66 12.25
C ILE A 222 6.12 -0.87 12.20
N ALA A 223 5.24 -1.54 11.47
CA ALA A 223 5.23 -2.99 11.36
C ALA A 223 6.53 -3.58 10.78
N THR A 224 7.20 -2.84 9.89
CA THR A 224 8.45 -3.30 9.23
C THR A 224 9.70 -2.64 9.78
N ARG A 225 9.60 -1.81 10.82
CA ARG A 225 10.71 -1.03 11.37
C ARG A 225 11.45 -0.24 10.29
N SER A 226 10.69 0.50 9.51
CA SER A 226 11.16 1.24 8.33
C SER A 226 12.29 2.22 8.69
N GLY A 227 13.33 2.28 7.85
CA GLY A 227 14.35 3.32 7.87
C GLY A 227 14.03 4.47 6.93
N GLY A 228 14.39 5.69 7.31
CA GLY A 228 14.22 6.90 6.49
C GLY A 228 15.48 7.25 5.71
N HIS A 229 15.34 7.93 4.56
CA HIS A 229 16.47 8.38 3.74
C HIS A 229 17.33 9.48 4.39
N TYR A 230 16.72 10.32 5.22
CA TYR A 230 17.42 11.42 5.91
C TYR A 230 17.78 11.05 7.36
N ALA A 231 18.01 9.78 7.60
CA ALA A 231 18.26 9.21 8.91
C ALA A 231 19.71 9.43 9.34
N THR A 232 20.03 10.63 9.84
CA THR A 232 21.37 10.97 10.31
C THR A 232 21.54 10.82 11.81
N LEU A 233 20.46 10.85 12.58
CA LEU A 233 20.44 10.70 14.04
C LEU A 233 19.39 9.64 14.43
N HIS A 234 18.13 9.91 14.12
CA HIS A 234 17.03 8.95 14.28
C HIS A 234 16.83 8.24 12.95
N THR A 235 17.08 6.94 12.91
CA THR A 235 17.20 6.19 11.64
C THR A 235 15.96 5.34 11.33
N HIS A 236 15.31 4.82 12.36
CA HIS A 236 14.16 3.93 12.22
C HIS A 236 12.93 4.53 12.86
N ILE A 237 11.76 4.15 12.33
CA ILE A 237 10.48 4.69 12.77
C ILE A 237 10.19 4.44 14.26
N ASP A 238 10.68 3.35 14.82
CA ASP A 238 10.50 3.00 16.23
C ASP A 238 11.14 4.03 17.19
N GLU A 239 12.12 4.80 16.74
CA GLU A 239 12.71 5.91 17.51
C GLU A 239 11.78 7.13 17.63
N PHE A 240 10.71 7.18 16.84
CA PHE A 240 9.68 8.24 16.88
C PHE A 240 8.38 7.77 17.52
N VAL A 241 8.25 6.48 17.86
CA VAL A 241 7.03 5.88 18.37
C VAL A 241 7.06 5.81 19.89
N GLU A 242 6.12 6.50 20.54
CA GLU A 242 5.96 6.44 21.99
C GLU A 242 5.04 5.31 22.44
N SER A 243 3.98 5.06 21.68
CA SER A 243 3.04 3.98 21.94
C SER A 243 2.30 3.56 20.68
N VAL A 244 1.75 2.34 20.69
CA VAL A 244 0.91 1.82 19.62
C VAL A 244 -0.40 1.25 20.19
N ARG A 245 -1.51 1.48 19.48
CA ARG A 245 -2.74 0.74 19.66
C ARG A 245 -2.79 -0.35 18.61
N VAL A 246 -2.89 -1.58 19.04
CA VAL A 246 -2.92 -2.77 18.18
C VAL A 246 -4.25 -3.49 18.36
N VAL A 247 -4.87 -3.88 17.25
CA VAL A 247 -6.01 -4.80 17.22
C VAL A 247 -5.48 -6.16 16.77
N THR A 248 -5.77 -7.20 17.54
CA THR A 248 -5.35 -8.58 17.24
C THR A 248 -6.57 -9.51 17.22
N PRO A 249 -6.46 -10.73 16.61
CA PRO A 249 -7.57 -11.71 16.64
C PRO A 249 -8.00 -12.18 18.05
N ARG A 250 -7.34 -11.72 19.08
CA ARG A 250 -7.65 -12.04 20.48
C ARG A 250 -8.03 -10.80 21.31
N GLY A 251 -8.26 -9.67 20.65
CA GLY A 251 -8.56 -8.35 21.27
C GLY A 251 -7.36 -7.42 21.38
#